data_4540f27850b32a3e8b872dc7e8abed9e
#
_entry.id   4540f27850b32a3e8b872dc7e8abed9e
#
_cell.length_a   1.000
_cell.length_b   1.000
_cell.length_c   1.000
_cell.angle_alpha   90.00
_cell.angle_beta   90.00
_cell.angle_gamma   90.00
#
_symmetry.space_group_name_H-M   'P 1'
#
loop_
_entity.id
_entity.type
_entity.pdbx_description
1 polymer ?
#
loop_
_entity_poly.entity_id
_entity_poly.type
_entity_poly.pdbx_seq_one_letter_code
_entity_poly.pdbx_strand_id
1 'polypeptide(L)'
;TEGERMTVMAVGGYGRGEMAPFSDVDLLFLTPYKITAWAESVIESMLYIMWDLKLKVGHSSRTVKDCLRLGAEDFTIRTAMMEHRYLCGHEPLSKELDTKLWNNLFKGTESQFIDAKLAERDARHKKQGQRYMVEPNVKEGKGGLRDLQSMFWIAKYIHHTDNLNEL
;
A
#
# COMPACT_ATOMS: atom_id res chain seq x y z
N THR A 1 4.14 -9.59 -26.97
CA THR A 1 4.21 -8.17 -27.38
C THR A 1 4.52 -7.29 -26.17
N GLU A 2 4.99 -6.05 -26.38
CA GLU A 2 5.31 -5.13 -25.27
C GLU A 2 4.09 -4.80 -24.41
N GLY A 3 2.90 -4.87 -24.94
CA GLY A 3 1.64 -4.65 -24.22
C GLY A 3 1.17 -5.83 -23.34
N GLU A 4 1.80 -6.98 -23.43
CA GLU A 4 1.46 -8.20 -22.67
C GLU A 4 2.39 -8.41 -21.47
N ARG A 5 2.88 -7.31 -20.89
CA ARG A 5 3.68 -7.34 -19.67
C ARG A 5 2.83 -6.87 -18.50
N MET A 6 2.92 -7.57 -17.39
CA MET A 6 2.23 -7.23 -16.16
C MET A 6 3.08 -7.66 -14.97
N THR A 7 2.95 -6.92 -13.89
CA THR A 7 3.58 -7.24 -12.60
C THR A 7 2.50 -7.31 -11.54
N VAL A 8 2.56 -8.32 -10.70
CA VAL A 8 1.71 -8.47 -9.52
C VAL A 8 2.52 -8.07 -8.30
N MET A 9 1.98 -7.15 -7.54
CA MET A 9 2.59 -6.62 -6.33
C MET A 9 1.63 -6.73 -5.16
N ALA A 10 2.17 -7.06 -3.98
CA ALA A 10 1.46 -6.89 -2.72
C ALA A 10 1.57 -5.43 -2.27
N VAL A 11 0.52 -4.89 -1.69
CA VAL A 11 0.49 -3.53 -1.13
C VAL A 11 -0.12 -3.53 0.28
N GLY A 12 0.01 -2.43 1.00
CA GLY A 12 -0.53 -2.31 2.36
C GLY A 12 0.00 -3.38 3.32
N GLY A 13 -0.86 -3.97 4.15
CA GLY A 13 -0.48 -5.01 5.12
C GLY A 13 0.15 -6.24 4.49
N TYR A 14 -0.35 -6.65 3.34
CA TYR A 14 0.22 -7.75 2.58
C TYR A 14 1.59 -7.40 1.98
N GLY A 15 1.78 -6.15 1.58
CA GLY A 15 3.07 -5.63 1.12
C GLY A 15 4.14 -5.72 2.20
N ARG A 16 3.82 -5.35 3.45
CA ARG A 16 4.73 -5.48 4.61
C ARG A 16 5.05 -6.93 5.00
N GLY A 17 4.26 -7.90 4.53
CA GLY A 17 4.37 -9.28 5.01
C GLY A 17 3.75 -9.52 6.39
N GLU A 18 2.97 -8.58 6.89
CA GLU A 18 2.31 -8.63 8.20
C GLU A 18 0.82 -8.92 8.03
N MET A 19 0.48 -10.20 7.94
CA MET A 19 -0.89 -10.67 7.79
C MET A 19 -1.41 -11.27 9.09
N ALA A 20 -2.47 -10.71 9.63
CA ALA A 20 -3.26 -11.38 10.65
C ALA A 20 -4.20 -12.42 10.00
N PRO A 21 -4.64 -13.45 10.73
CA PRO A 21 -5.68 -14.34 10.23
C PRO A 21 -6.90 -13.53 9.75
N PHE A 22 -7.44 -13.90 8.58
CA PHE A 22 -8.58 -13.24 7.94
C PHE A 22 -8.33 -11.80 7.45
N SER A 23 -7.08 -11.33 7.40
CA SER A 23 -6.74 -10.07 6.76
C SER A 23 -7.00 -10.13 5.25
N ASP A 24 -7.29 -8.96 4.69
CA ASP A 24 -7.46 -8.83 3.24
C ASP A 24 -6.09 -8.95 2.54
N VAL A 25 -6.08 -9.60 1.38
CA VAL A 25 -4.93 -9.67 0.48
C VAL A 25 -5.04 -8.51 -0.50
N ASP A 26 -4.20 -7.50 -0.34
CA ASP A 26 -4.22 -6.32 -1.20
C ASP A 26 -3.21 -6.47 -2.34
N LEU A 27 -3.71 -6.45 -3.58
CA LEU A 27 -2.92 -6.63 -4.80
C LEU A 27 -2.96 -5.38 -5.68
N LEU A 28 -1.80 -5.06 -6.25
CA LEU A 28 -1.64 -4.12 -7.34
C LEU A 28 -1.19 -4.88 -8.59
N PHE A 29 -2.01 -4.84 -9.62
CA PHE A 29 -1.66 -5.28 -10.97
C PHE A 29 -1.10 -4.09 -11.75
N LEU A 30 0.19 -4.12 -12.01
CA LEU A 30 0.91 -3.04 -12.66
C LEU A 30 1.11 -3.36 -14.14
N THR A 31 0.67 -2.47 -15.01
CA THR A 31 0.80 -2.58 -16.46
C THR A 31 1.66 -1.45 -17.02
N PRO A 32 2.42 -1.65 -18.12
CA PRO A 32 3.28 -0.62 -18.68
C PRO A 32 2.50 0.56 -19.27
N TYR A 33 1.34 0.25 -19.86
CA TYR A 33 0.42 1.20 -20.48
C TYR A 33 -0.99 0.95 -19.94
N LYS A 34 -2.04 1.42 -20.65
CA LYS A 34 -3.41 1.09 -20.30
C LYS A 34 -3.62 -0.44 -20.27
N ILE A 35 -4.54 -0.86 -19.44
CA ILE A 35 -4.92 -2.27 -19.34
C ILE A 35 -5.36 -2.81 -20.70
N THR A 36 -4.91 -4.01 -21.04
CA THR A 36 -5.26 -4.72 -22.27
C THR A 36 -6.26 -5.83 -21.96
N ALA A 37 -7.02 -6.30 -22.96
CA ALA A 37 -7.94 -7.43 -22.80
C ALA A 37 -7.23 -8.70 -22.28
N TRP A 38 -5.97 -8.90 -22.68
CA TRP A 38 -5.15 -9.98 -22.13
C TRP A 38 -4.92 -9.79 -20.62
N ALA A 39 -4.50 -8.59 -20.20
CA ALA A 39 -4.26 -8.31 -18.79
C ALA A 39 -5.54 -8.45 -17.95
N GLU A 40 -6.68 -7.96 -18.45
CA GLU A 40 -7.98 -8.13 -17.81
C GLU A 40 -8.31 -9.60 -17.61
N SER A 41 -8.19 -10.43 -18.65
CA SER A 41 -8.46 -11.88 -18.58
C SER A 41 -7.56 -12.59 -17.57
N VAL A 42 -6.26 -12.23 -17.50
CA VAL A 42 -5.33 -12.80 -16.52
C VAL A 42 -5.71 -12.39 -15.09
N ILE A 43 -6.02 -11.11 -14.87
CA ILE A 43 -6.44 -10.60 -13.56
C ILE A 43 -7.71 -11.30 -13.10
N GLU A 44 -8.74 -11.38 -13.94
CA GLU A 44 -9.97 -12.06 -13.61
C GLU A 44 -9.75 -13.53 -13.24
N SER A 45 -8.95 -14.26 -14.02
CA SER A 45 -8.62 -15.66 -13.74
C SER A 45 -7.93 -15.83 -12.39
N MET A 46 -6.98 -14.94 -12.04
CA MET A 46 -6.30 -14.95 -10.74
C MET A 46 -7.28 -14.65 -9.60
N LEU A 47 -8.16 -13.66 -9.76
CA LEU A 47 -9.13 -13.27 -8.75
C LEU A 47 -10.13 -14.41 -8.49
N TYR A 48 -10.64 -15.08 -9.54
CA TYR A 48 -11.54 -16.21 -9.39
C TYR A 48 -10.91 -17.34 -8.57
N ILE A 49 -9.67 -17.71 -8.85
CA ILE A 49 -8.94 -18.73 -8.08
C ILE A 49 -8.84 -18.32 -6.60
N MET A 50 -8.49 -17.08 -6.31
CA MET A 50 -8.37 -16.59 -4.94
C MET A 50 -9.71 -16.55 -4.20
N TRP A 51 -10.79 -16.17 -4.87
CA TRP A 51 -12.14 -16.19 -4.30
C TRP A 51 -12.65 -17.61 -4.06
N ASP A 52 -12.35 -18.56 -4.93
CA ASP A 52 -12.65 -19.98 -4.73
C ASP A 52 -11.95 -20.53 -3.49
N LEU A 53 -10.73 -20.04 -3.21
CA LEU A 53 -10.00 -20.33 -1.98
C LEU A 53 -10.53 -19.56 -0.75
N LYS A 54 -11.63 -18.79 -0.89
CA LYS A 54 -12.27 -17.99 0.15
C LYS A 54 -11.36 -16.88 0.72
N LEU A 55 -10.38 -16.44 -0.06
CA LEU A 55 -9.56 -15.29 0.31
C LEU A 55 -10.35 -13.99 0.08
N LYS A 56 -10.19 -13.06 1.01
CA LYS A 56 -10.65 -11.68 0.83
C LYS A 56 -9.57 -10.92 0.08
N VAL A 57 -9.84 -10.51 -1.13
CA VAL A 57 -8.87 -9.86 -2.01
C VAL A 57 -9.35 -8.47 -2.37
N GLY A 58 -8.57 -7.45 -1.96
CA GLY A 58 -8.59 -6.12 -2.51
C GLY A 58 -7.65 -6.06 -3.71
N HIS A 59 -8.07 -5.42 -4.79
CA HIS A 59 -7.19 -5.28 -5.95
C HIS A 59 -7.35 -3.94 -6.66
N SER A 60 -6.30 -3.54 -7.33
CA SER A 60 -6.30 -2.41 -8.26
C SER A 60 -5.43 -2.71 -9.47
N SER A 61 -5.81 -2.19 -10.63
CA SER A 61 -5.04 -2.27 -11.85
C SER A 61 -4.63 -0.87 -12.28
N ARG A 62 -3.34 -0.61 -12.43
CA ARG A 62 -2.79 0.73 -12.66
C ARG A 62 -1.54 0.67 -13.53
N THR A 63 -1.27 1.78 -14.21
CA THR A 63 0.04 2.04 -14.78
C THR A 63 0.94 2.73 -13.74
N VAL A 64 2.25 2.75 -13.99
CA VAL A 64 3.20 3.54 -13.16
C VAL A 64 2.77 5.01 -13.08
N LYS A 65 2.30 5.58 -14.20
CA LYS A 65 1.81 6.96 -14.25
C LYS A 65 0.58 7.18 -13.35
N ASP A 66 -0.36 6.23 -13.35
CA ASP A 66 -1.55 6.30 -12.49
C ASP A 66 -1.17 6.18 -11.01
N CYS A 67 -0.20 5.34 -10.69
CA CYS A 67 0.32 5.22 -9.33
C CYS A 67 0.87 6.54 -8.83
N LEU A 68 1.67 7.22 -9.61
CA LEU A 68 2.23 8.54 -9.25
C LEU A 68 1.13 9.59 -9.09
N ARG A 69 0.20 9.68 -10.06
CA ARG A 69 -0.91 10.64 -10.03
C ARG A 69 -1.80 10.44 -8.81
N LEU A 70 -2.29 9.22 -8.60
CA LEU A 70 -3.17 8.89 -7.49
C LEU A 70 -2.47 9.02 -6.14
N GLY A 71 -1.19 8.63 -6.05
CA GLY A 71 -0.40 8.83 -4.84
C GLY A 71 -0.10 10.30 -4.53
N ALA A 72 -0.10 11.19 -5.54
CA ALA A 72 -0.01 12.63 -5.33
C ALA A 72 -1.30 13.23 -4.75
N GLU A 73 -2.45 12.68 -5.13
CA GLU A 73 -3.78 13.17 -4.73
C GLU A 73 -4.24 12.61 -3.37
N ASP A 74 -3.81 11.38 -2.99
CA ASP A 74 -4.31 10.66 -1.81
C ASP A 74 -3.16 10.05 -1.00
N PHE A 75 -3.04 10.48 0.26
CA PHE A 75 -2.01 9.98 1.19
C PHE A 75 -2.25 8.53 1.64
N THR A 76 -3.48 8.02 1.60
CA THR A 76 -3.78 6.61 1.89
C THR A 76 -3.23 5.72 0.78
N ILE A 77 -3.48 6.11 -0.48
CA ILE A 77 -2.92 5.44 -1.66
C ILE A 77 -1.40 5.53 -1.65
N ARG A 78 -0.84 6.71 -1.33
CA ARG A 78 0.60 6.93 -1.21
C ARG A 78 1.23 6.00 -0.17
N THR A 79 0.61 5.85 1.00
CA THR A 79 1.05 4.95 2.05
C THR A 79 1.02 3.48 1.60
N ALA A 80 -0.08 3.05 0.96
CA ALA A 80 -0.18 1.70 0.45
C ALA A 80 0.90 1.38 -0.60
N MET A 81 1.22 2.37 -1.45
CA MET A 81 2.29 2.22 -2.45
C MET A 81 3.69 2.23 -1.85
N MET A 82 3.92 2.95 -0.75
CA MET A 82 5.19 2.90 -0.04
C MET A 82 5.49 1.49 0.50
N GLU A 83 4.45 0.71 0.77
CA GLU A 83 4.54 -0.65 1.30
C GLU A 83 4.42 -1.72 0.20
N HIS A 84 4.71 -1.37 -1.05
CA HIS A 84 4.66 -2.32 -2.15
C HIS A 84 5.77 -3.37 -2.05
N ARG A 85 5.47 -4.59 -2.50
CA ARG A 85 6.41 -5.70 -2.60
C ARG A 85 6.14 -6.50 -3.87
N TYR A 86 7.19 -6.75 -4.64
CA TYR A 86 7.09 -7.60 -5.83
C TYR A 86 6.68 -9.03 -5.47
N LEU A 87 5.74 -9.59 -6.21
CA LEU A 87 5.32 -10.99 -6.09
C LEU A 87 5.75 -11.80 -7.33
N CYS A 88 5.30 -11.41 -8.50
CA CYS A 88 5.62 -12.10 -9.74
C CYS A 88 5.36 -11.23 -10.97
N GLY A 89 5.79 -11.72 -12.14
CA GLY A 89 5.58 -11.06 -13.43
C GLY A 89 6.82 -10.31 -13.94
N HIS A 90 6.62 -9.19 -14.63
CA HIS A 90 7.69 -8.43 -15.25
C HIS A 90 8.42 -7.53 -14.25
N GLU A 91 9.45 -8.04 -13.59
CA GLU A 91 10.21 -7.38 -12.53
C GLU A 91 10.71 -5.96 -12.87
N PRO A 92 11.19 -5.66 -14.11
CA PRO A 92 11.62 -4.30 -14.44
C PRO A 92 10.55 -3.23 -14.20
N LEU A 93 9.27 -3.57 -14.34
CA LEU A 93 8.16 -2.64 -14.09
C LEU A 93 8.00 -2.32 -12.60
N SER A 94 8.26 -3.29 -11.73
CA SER A 94 8.31 -3.08 -10.26
C SER A 94 9.44 -2.13 -9.88
N LYS A 95 10.63 -2.32 -10.44
CA LYS A 95 11.80 -1.46 -10.20
C LYS A 95 11.58 -0.03 -10.73
N GLU A 96 10.89 0.08 -11.87
CA GLU A 96 10.51 1.39 -12.42
C GLU A 96 9.55 2.12 -11.46
N LEU A 97 8.54 1.41 -10.94
CA LEU A 97 7.60 1.98 -9.97
C LEU A 97 8.34 2.47 -8.74
N ASP A 98 9.17 1.62 -8.12
CA ASP A 98 9.93 1.96 -6.92
C ASP A 98 10.78 3.22 -7.12
N THR A 99 11.60 3.24 -8.17
CA THR A 99 12.46 4.38 -8.49
C THR A 99 11.66 5.67 -8.69
N LYS A 100 10.53 5.59 -9.40
CA LYS A 100 9.69 6.77 -9.68
C LYS A 100 8.91 7.24 -8.45
N LEU A 101 8.43 6.34 -7.60
CA LEU A 101 7.78 6.71 -6.36
C LEU A 101 8.72 7.53 -5.47
N TRP A 102 9.95 7.05 -5.27
CA TRP A 102 10.93 7.75 -4.44
C TRP A 102 11.37 9.08 -5.03
N ASN A 103 11.72 9.10 -6.31
CA ASN A 103 12.27 10.31 -6.93
C ASN A 103 11.23 11.39 -7.22
N ASN A 104 10.01 11.01 -7.58
CA ASN A 104 9.00 11.93 -8.11
C ASN A 104 7.83 12.19 -7.16
N LEU A 105 7.64 11.35 -6.13
CA LEU A 105 6.50 11.46 -5.24
C LEU A 105 6.89 11.65 -3.78
N PHE A 106 7.88 10.93 -3.27
CA PHE A 106 8.21 10.95 -1.85
C PHE A 106 9.22 12.03 -1.50
N LYS A 107 10.30 12.13 -2.26
CA LYS A 107 11.37 13.10 -2.03
C LYS A 107 10.86 14.54 -2.06
N GLY A 108 11.12 15.28 -1.00
CA GLY A 108 10.74 16.70 -0.88
C GLY A 108 9.29 16.93 -0.43
N THR A 109 8.56 15.86 -0.08
CA THR A 109 7.17 15.93 0.43
C THR A 109 7.03 15.38 1.85
N GLU A 110 8.14 15.23 2.58
CA GLU A 110 8.21 14.59 3.89
C GLU A 110 7.33 15.33 4.92
N SER A 111 7.40 16.67 4.96
CA SER A 111 6.58 17.46 5.87
C SER A 111 5.09 17.26 5.62
N GLN A 112 4.65 17.28 4.35
CA GLN A 112 3.26 17.08 3.98
C GLN A 112 2.76 15.69 4.39
N PHE A 113 3.61 14.67 4.22
CA PHE A 113 3.27 13.30 4.62
C PHE A 113 3.12 13.17 6.14
N ILE A 114 4.06 13.76 6.90
CA ILE A 114 4.00 13.80 8.37
C ILE A 114 2.71 14.47 8.84
N ASP A 115 2.40 15.66 8.33
CA ASP A 115 1.20 16.41 8.69
C ASP A 115 -0.07 15.62 8.40
N ALA A 116 -0.13 14.97 7.23
CA ALA A 116 -1.26 14.12 6.86
C ALA A 116 -1.41 12.92 7.83
N LYS A 117 -0.31 12.24 8.20
CA LYS A 117 -0.36 11.10 9.13
C LYS A 117 -0.74 11.52 10.55
N LEU A 118 -0.28 12.67 11.00
CA LEU A 118 -0.68 13.22 12.30
C LEU A 118 -2.16 13.62 12.30
N ALA A 119 -2.66 14.24 11.24
CA ALA A 119 -4.07 14.58 11.09
C ALA A 119 -4.97 13.31 11.05
N GLU A 120 -4.57 12.27 10.32
CA GLU A 120 -5.25 10.97 10.30
C GLU A 120 -5.31 10.34 11.71
N ARG A 121 -4.20 10.38 12.45
CA ARG A 121 -4.13 9.90 13.84
C ARG A 121 -5.09 10.67 14.74
N ASP A 122 -5.08 11.99 14.67
CA ASP A 122 -5.91 12.83 15.52
C ASP A 122 -7.40 12.66 15.22
N ALA A 123 -7.77 12.52 13.95
CA ALA A 123 -9.13 12.21 13.52
C ALA A 123 -9.59 10.84 14.04
N ARG A 124 -8.73 9.83 13.96
CA ARG A 124 -8.98 8.48 14.49
C ARG A 124 -9.18 8.51 16.01
N HIS A 125 -8.29 9.20 16.74
CA HIS A 125 -8.40 9.34 18.19
C HIS A 125 -9.65 10.08 18.64
N LYS A 126 -10.11 11.06 17.88
CA LYS A 126 -11.42 11.75 18.14
C LYS A 126 -12.60 10.81 17.90
N LYS A 127 -12.55 10.00 16.83
CA LYS A 127 -13.62 9.07 16.46
C LYS A 127 -13.76 7.91 17.45
N GLN A 128 -12.65 7.40 17.98
CA GLN A 128 -12.63 6.26 18.92
C GLN A 128 -13.08 6.61 20.34
N GLY A 129 -13.34 7.88 20.65
CA GLY A 129 -13.86 8.29 21.94
C GLY A 129 -12.89 8.08 23.12
N GLN A 130 -13.43 7.98 24.31
CA GLN A 130 -12.67 8.06 25.55
C GLN A 130 -11.81 6.80 25.81
N ARG A 131 -10.73 6.98 26.59
CA ARG A 131 -9.80 5.94 27.07
C ARG A 131 -10.42 4.77 27.86
N TYR A 132 -11.71 4.83 28.17
CA TYR A 132 -12.42 3.93 29.07
C TYR A 132 -13.49 3.12 28.36
N MET A 133 -13.17 2.54 27.21
CA MET A 133 -14.06 1.55 26.60
C MET A 133 -13.89 0.20 27.29
N VAL A 134 -15.00 -0.51 27.50
CA VAL A 134 -15.04 -1.85 28.09
C VAL A 134 -14.23 -2.87 27.26
N GLU A 135 -14.18 -2.67 25.94
CA GLU A 135 -13.32 -3.42 25.03
C GLU A 135 -12.41 -2.45 24.27
N PRO A 136 -11.10 -2.39 24.59
CA PRO A 136 -10.17 -1.53 23.90
C PRO A 136 -9.91 -2.02 22.47
N ASN A 137 -10.02 -1.14 21.48
CA ASN A 137 -9.66 -1.44 20.12
C ASN A 137 -8.12 -1.44 19.98
N VAL A 138 -7.52 -2.62 19.98
CA VAL A 138 -6.06 -2.84 19.95
C VAL A 138 -5.44 -2.26 18.66
N LYS A 139 -6.19 -2.20 17.54
CA LYS A 139 -5.71 -1.69 16.27
C LYS A 139 -5.82 -0.18 16.17
N GLU A 140 -7.01 0.37 16.42
CA GLU A 140 -7.34 1.76 16.11
C GLU A 140 -7.36 2.69 17.35
N GLY A 141 -7.31 2.13 18.57
CA GLY A 141 -7.28 2.88 19.81
C GLY A 141 -6.00 3.68 20.01
N LYS A 142 -6.03 4.63 20.96
CA LYS A 142 -4.84 5.43 21.32
C LYS A 142 -3.74 4.52 21.85
N GLY A 143 -2.54 4.63 21.27
CA GLY A 143 -1.39 3.76 21.57
C GLY A 143 -1.53 2.34 20.98
N GLY A 144 -2.51 2.12 20.11
CA GLY A 144 -2.73 0.86 19.43
C GLY A 144 -1.78 0.64 18.24
N LEU A 145 -1.96 -0.49 17.58
CA LEU A 145 -1.09 -0.92 16.47
C LEU A 145 -0.98 0.12 15.34
N ARG A 146 -2.07 0.84 15.05
CA ARG A 146 -2.08 1.87 14.00
C ARG A 146 -1.19 3.07 14.35
N ASP A 147 -1.04 3.40 15.61
CA ASP A 147 -0.14 4.48 16.03
C ASP A 147 1.32 4.08 15.81
N LEU A 148 1.69 2.85 16.14
CA LEU A 148 3.02 2.29 15.85
C LEU A 148 3.28 2.23 14.33
N GLN A 149 2.32 1.77 13.54
CA GLN A 149 2.41 1.76 12.08
C GLN A 149 2.60 3.17 11.52
N SER A 150 1.90 4.17 12.07
CA SER A 150 2.06 5.56 11.61
C SER A 150 3.47 6.09 11.86
N MET A 151 4.07 5.76 13.01
CA MET A 151 5.47 6.09 13.30
C MET A 151 6.43 5.40 12.33
N PHE A 152 6.22 4.11 12.07
CA PHE A 152 7.02 3.35 11.11
C PHE A 152 6.92 3.94 9.70
N TRP A 153 5.71 4.29 9.23
CA TRP A 153 5.53 4.91 7.92
C TRP A 153 6.24 6.26 7.80
N ILE A 154 6.20 7.09 8.83
CA ILE A 154 6.91 8.37 8.85
C ILE A 154 8.42 8.12 8.79
N ALA A 155 8.94 7.20 9.59
CA ALA A 155 10.36 6.86 9.60
C ALA A 155 10.83 6.31 8.24
N LYS A 156 10.09 5.35 7.67
CA LYS A 156 10.35 4.80 6.34
C LYS A 156 10.34 5.90 5.26
N TYR A 157 9.37 6.81 5.33
CA TYR A 157 9.24 7.90 4.36
C TYR A 157 10.43 8.87 4.40
N ILE A 158 10.95 9.18 5.59
CA ILE A 158 12.07 10.11 5.77
C ILE A 158 13.39 9.45 5.38
N HIS A 159 13.62 8.23 5.84
CA HIS A 159 14.92 7.57 5.77
C HIS A 159 15.08 6.61 4.59
N HIS A 160 13.99 6.35 3.83
CA HIS A 160 14.00 5.40 2.72
C HIS A 160 14.55 4.01 3.14
N THR A 161 14.15 3.53 4.30
CA THR A 161 14.57 2.23 4.82
C THR A 161 13.38 1.35 5.17
N ASP A 162 13.52 0.05 4.94
CA ASP A 162 12.56 -0.98 5.35
C ASP A 162 12.92 -1.60 6.73
N ASN A 163 14.06 -1.22 7.30
CA ASN A 163 14.58 -1.80 8.52
C ASN A 163 14.71 -0.74 9.63
N LEU A 164 13.90 -0.88 10.69
CA LEU A 164 13.96 0.01 11.85
C LEU A 164 15.30 0.01 12.58
N ASN A 165 16.11 -1.04 12.43
CA ASN A 165 17.44 -1.08 13.04
C ASN A 165 18.48 -0.22 12.31
N GLU A 166 18.10 0.38 11.18
CA GLU A 166 18.93 1.31 10.40
C GLU A 166 18.63 2.79 10.74
N LEU A 167 17.66 3.03 11.63
CA LEU A 167 17.28 4.34 12.14
C LEU A 167 18.04 4.68 13.40
#